data_e9634f76eff026a3dd62859cd9ac3ddc
#
_entry.id   e9634f76eff026a3dd62859cd9ac3ddc
#
_cell.length_a   1.000
_cell.length_b   1.000
_cell.length_c   1.000
_cell.angle_alpha   90.00
_cell.angle_beta   90.00
_cell.angle_gamma   90.00
#
_symmetry.space_group_name_H-M   'P 1'
#
loop_
_entity.id
_entity.type
_entity.pdbx_description
1 polymer ?
#
loop_
_entity_poly.entity_id
_entity_poly.type
_entity_poly.pdbx_seq_one_letter_code
_entity_poly.pdbx_strand_id
1 'polypeptide(L)'
;MTFDRVLLLLLVAGPLFWFGLFPLRPQSKVLSGPHPALWRAILLAGLGFWRPGARLMEEAGQDWERRALYSQRLARAGGWWWPLWVRAWERARPGDPDVALVRAAAQVGHAWRLRGAYAASMTPDVRFRWFHAALCRAREDVAKAALLNPADPTPHVLEIRIALGLGYPRDVMRELWGELVARAPHHFDAHYSALQYWSRKWRGTDKLAREFARTAAADAPAGSLLAALPLFAWYETTMHDDYAYLHCTSPQVRSMVAAAVEDMEQAGGHPALPRVQHLVAHCLHEQGRHREALRYFRAVDGWVDGVPWRYRPLARFAYRGARTAAVRAVVAERLRRRPPVGTPAP
;
A
#
# COMPACT_ATOMS: atom_id res chain seq x y z
N MET A 1 30.26 20.71 -32.68
CA MET A 1 30.37 20.02 -31.38
C MET A 1 31.54 19.07 -31.51
N THR A 2 32.60 19.21 -30.70
CA THR A 2 33.79 18.37 -30.79
C THR A 2 33.44 16.94 -30.27
N PHE A 3 34.07 15.93 -30.87
CA PHE A 3 33.87 14.51 -30.56
C PHE A 3 33.96 14.23 -29.04
N ASP A 4 34.88 14.91 -28.34
CA ASP A 4 35.06 14.82 -26.89
C ASP A 4 33.85 15.28 -26.09
N ARG A 5 33.13 16.32 -26.52
CA ARG A 5 31.90 16.80 -25.87
C ARG A 5 30.73 15.82 -26.05
N VAL A 6 30.65 15.18 -27.20
CA VAL A 6 29.65 14.11 -27.44
C VAL A 6 29.95 12.89 -26.61
N LEU A 7 31.24 12.49 -26.52
CA LEU A 7 31.69 11.37 -25.70
C LEU A 7 31.46 11.63 -24.20
N LEU A 8 31.77 12.83 -23.73
CA LEU A 8 31.51 13.24 -22.34
C LEU A 8 30.02 13.25 -22.01
N LEU A 9 29.18 13.76 -22.92
CA LEU A 9 27.72 13.72 -22.80
C LEU A 9 27.19 12.28 -22.76
N LEU A 10 27.73 11.39 -23.55
CA LEU A 10 27.35 9.96 -23.56
C LEU A 10 27.85 9.23 -22.31
N LEU A 11 29.06 9.55 -21.82
CA LEU A 11 29.62 8.99 -20.59
C LEU A 11 28.88 9.45 -19.34
N VAL A 12 28.36 10.67 -19.29
CA VAL A 12 27.64 11.20 -18.14
C VAL A 12 26.15 10.99 -18.27
N ALA A 13 25.55 11.31 -19.43
CA ALA A 13 24.11 11.14 -19.64
C ALA A 13 23.70 9.70 -19.90
N GLY A 14 24.59 8.85 -20.44
CA GLY A 14 24.33 7.45 -20.69
C GLY A 14 24.03 6.66 -19.40
N PRO A 15 24.90 6.68 -18.39
CA PRO A 15 24.59 6.06 -17.08
C PRO A 15 23.37 6.70 -16.41
N LEU A 16 23.21 8.03 -16.45
CA LEU A 16 22.06 8.72 -15.90
C LEU A 16 20.76 8.28 -16.57
N PHE A 17 20.76 8.13 -17.88
CA PHE A 17 19.64 7.61 -18.67
C PHE A 17 19.43 6.10 -18.45
N TRP A 18 20.53 5.35 -18.37
CA TRP A 18 20.49 3.90 -18.19
C TRP A 18 19.95 3.49 -16.82
N PHE A 19 20.39 4.15 -15.76
CA PHE A 19 19.97 3.85 -14.38
C PHE A 19 18.68 4.55 -13.95
N GLY A 20 18.06 5.36 -14.80
CA GLY A 20 16.80 6.05 -14.50
C GLY A 20 16.95 7.08 -13.39
N LEU A 21 18.07 7.77 -13.40
CA LEU A 21 18.52 8.65 -12.33
C LEU A 21 17.89 10.05 -12.33
N PHE A 22 16.83 10.31 -13.11
CA PHE A 22 16.14 11.60 -13.08
C PHE A 22 14.65 11.46 -12.69
N PRO A 23 14.22 12.15 -11.61
CA PRO A 23 15.01 12.68 -10.49
C PRO A 23 15.38 11.58 -9.48
N LEU A 24 16.56 11.68 -8.89
CA LEU A 24 17.09 10.82 -7.84
C LEU A 24 16.37 11.04 -6.51
N ARG A 25 15.11 10.65 -6.41
CA ARG A 25 14.47 10.62 -5.09
C ARG A 25 14.78 9.31 -4.39
N PRO A 26 15.26 9.35 -3.12
CA PRO A 26 15.34 8.16 -2.30
C PRO A 26 13.97 7.51 -2.20
N GLN A 27 13.89 6.19 -2.44
CA GLN A 27 12.64 5.45 -2.35
C GLN A 27 12.45 4.93 -0.92
N SER A 28 11.41 5.39 -0.23
CA SER A 28 11.07 4.97 1.14
C SER A 28 10.05 3.83 1.14
N LYS A 29 10.21 2.87 2.07
CA LYS A 29 9.25 1.78 2.32
C LYS A 29 8.25 2.10 3.46
N VAL A 30 8.24 3.33 3.97
CA VAL A 30 7.39 3.70 5.12
C VAL A 30 5.96 4.01 4.69
N LEU A 31 5.82 4.71 3.56
CA LEU A 31 4.53 5.13 3.02
C LEU A 31 4.39 4.67 1.56
N SER A 32 3.17 4.64 1.06
CA SER A 32 2.87 4.38 -0.36
C SER A 32 2.86 5.64 -1.22
N GLY A 33 2.78 6.83 -0.61
CA GLY A 33 2.76 8.10 -1.33
C GLY A 33 3.12 9.27 -0.43
N PRO A 34 3.10 10.51 -0.95
CA PRO A 34 3.47 11.71 -0.22
C PRO A 34 2.42 12.08 0.83
N HIS A 35 2.80 11.98 2.10
CA HIS A 35 2.04 12.44 3.26
C HIS A 35 2.99 13.22 4.19
N PRO A 36 3.34 14.48 3.89
CA PRO A 36 4.41 15.20 4.58
C PRO A 36 4.14 15.40 6.08
N ALA A 37 2.91 15.71 6.49
CA ALA A 37 2.55 15.83 7.90
C ALA A 37 2.70 14.51 8.65
N LEU A 38 2.21 13.40 8.06
CA LEU A 38 2.34 12.07 8.64
C LEU A 38 3.81 11.62 8.70
N TRP A 39 4.58 11.87 7.66
CA TRP A 39 6.01 11.58 7.64
C TRP A 39 6.75 12.29 8.76
N ARG A 40 6.49 13.61 8.94
CA ARG A 40 7.05 14.40 10.04
C ARG A 40 6.65 13.85 11.41
N ALA A 41 5.37 13.49 11.58
CA ALA A 41 4.89 12.92 12.83
C ALA A 41 5.55 11.57 13.15
N ILE A 42 5.75 10.69 12.16
CA ILE A 42 6.47 9.42 12.32
C ILE A 42 7.92 9.66 12.78
N LEU A 43 8.63 10.60 12.17
CA LEU A 43 10.01 10.94 12.55
C LEU A 43 10.08 11.46 14.00
N LEU A 44 9.19 12.40 14.36
CA LEU A 44 9.16 12.99 15.68
C LEU A 44 8.73 11.98 16.77
N ALA A 45 7.77 11.10 16.47
CA ALA A 45 7.40 10.00 17.35
C ALA A 45 8.58 9.03 17.58
N GLY A 46 9.37 8.76 16.54
CA GLY A 46 10.60 7.98 16.65
C GLY A 46 11.65 8.59 17.59
N LEU A 47 11.60 9.91 17.78
CA LEU A 47 12.44 10.66 18.73
C LEU A 47 11.78 10.84 20.11
N GLY A 48 10.58 10.28 20.33
CA GLY A 48 9.85 10.37 21.60
C GLY A 48 8.76 11.45 21.66
N PHE A 49 8.61 12.29 20.63
CA PHE A 49 7.63 13.38 20.60
C PHE A 49 6.28 12.89 20.09
N TRP A 50 5.34 12.59 20.99
CA TRP A 50 4.03 12.04 20.65
C TRP A 50 3.00 13.07 20.13
N ARG A 51 3.10 14.35 20.55
CA ARG A 51 2.10 15.40 20.26
C ARG A 51 1.77 15.58 18.77
N PRO A 52 2.73 15.54 17.82
CA PRO A 52 2.42 15.63 16.38
C PRO A 52 1.56 14.48 15.90
N GLY A 53 1.78 13.27 16.41
CA GLY A 53 0.94 12.10 16.11
C GLY A 53 -0.47 12.25 16.65
N ALA A 54 -0.62 12.73 17.90
CA ALA A 54 -1.92 12.99 18.52
C ALA A 54 -2.73 14.02 17.71
N ARG A 55 -2.11 15.13 17.31
CA ARG A 55 -2.78 16.15 16.47
C ARG A 55 -3.30 15.59 15.16
N LEU A 56 -2.53 14.75 14.47
CA LEU A 56 -2.98 14.12 13.24
C LEU A 56 -4.18 13.19 13.44
N MET A 57 -4.23 12.47 14.57
CA MET A 57 -5.38 11.63 14.90
C MET A 57 -6.61 12.48 15.22
N GLU A 58 -6.45 13.57 15.96
CA GLU A 58 -7.50 14.56 16.25
C GLU A 58 -8.03 15.20 14.96
N GLU A 59 -7.13 15.64 14.06
CA GLU A 59 -7.47 16.24 12.76
C GLU A 59 -8.19 15.25 11.82
N ALA A 60 -7.86 13.96 11.90
CA ALA A 60 -8.57 12.93 11.16
C ALA A 60 -10.02 12.76 11.62
N GLY A 61 -10.30 12.97 12.91
CA GLY A 61 -11.67 12.92 13.46
C GLY A 61 -12.41 11.63 13.05
N GLN A 62 -13.49 11.79 12.28
CA GLN A 62 -14.28 10.70 11.72
C GLN A 62 -13.90 10.31 10.26
N ASP A 63 -12.84 10.87 9.72
CA ASP A 63 -12.27 10.37 8.47
C ASP A 63 -11.58 9.02 8.75
N TRP A 64 -12.38 7.96 8.71
CA TRP A 64 -11.94 6.61 9.08
C TRP A 64 -10.80 6.09 8.21
N GLU A 65 -10.73 6.50 6.94
CA GLU A 65 -9.63 6.14 6.04
C GLU A 65 -8.30 6.78 6.48
N ARG A 66 -8.33 8.06 6.89
CA ARG A 66 -7.15 8.72 7.44
C ARG A 66 -6.77 8.17 8.80
N ARG A 67 -7.76 7.88 9.66
CA ARG A 67 -7.50 7.26 10.97
C ARG A 67 -6.80 5.93 10.84
N ALA A 68 -7.29 5.07 9.94
CA ALA A 68 -6.68 3.78 9.65
C ALA A 68 -5.24 3.94 9.13
N LEU A 69 -5.01 4.85 8.17
CA LEU A 69 -3.67 5.13 7.69
C LEU A 69 -2.75 5.66 8.79
N TYR A 70 -3.20 6.69 9.52
CA TYR A 70 -2.37 7.38 10.51
C TYR A 70 -2.02 6.47 11.69
N SER A 71 -3.00 5.78 12.28
CA SER A 71 -2.75 4.85 13.40
C SER A 71 -1.76 3.74 13.01
N GLN A 72 -1.95 3.10 11.85
CA GLN A 72 -1.06 2.03 11.38
C GLN A 72 0.34 2.52 11.03
N ARG A 73 0.50 3.75 10.54
CA ARG A 73 1.81 4.32 10.18
C ARG A 73 2.55 4.87 11.37
N LEU A 74 1.88 5.57 12.27
CA LEU A 74 2.42 6.00 13.56
C LEU A 74 2.89 4.80 14.39
N ALA A 75 2.12 3.71 14.39
CA ALA A 75 2.48 2.45 15.04
C ALA A 75 3.83 1.86 14.60
N ARG A 76 4.39 2.29 13.47
CA ARG A 76 5.72 1.86 12.97
C ARG A 76 6.84 2.77 13.45
N ALA A 77 6.53 3.92 14.08
CA ALA A 77 7.51 4.87 14.57
C ALA A 77 8.32 4.29 15.74
N GLY A 78 9.61 4.59 15.75
CA GLY A 78 10.51 4.16 16.83
C GLY A 78 10.92 2.68 16.80
N GLY A 79 10.49 1.89 15.85
CA GLY A 79 10.90 0.48 15.71
C GLY A 79 10.71 -0.33 17.00
N TRP A 80 11.80 -0.80 17.63
CA TRP A 80 11.78 -1.51 18.91
C TRP A 80 11.46 -0.59 20.11
N TRP A 81 11.69 0.72 20.00
CA TRP A 81 11.48 1.74 21.04
C TRP A 81 10.06 2.33 21.03
N TRP A 82 9.18 1.85 20.13
CA TRP A 82 7.81 2.34 20.01
C TRP A 82 7.03 2.41 21.35
N PRO A 83 7.23 1.49 22.33
CA PRO A 83 6.46 1.58 23.57
C PRO A 83 6.73 2.85 24.37
N LEU A 84 7.90 3.49 24.19
CA LEU A 84 8.27 4.65 25.01
C LEU A 84 7.42 5.88 24.70
N TRP A 85 7.28 6.22 23.41
CA TRP A 85 6.51 7.39 23.02
C TRP A 85 4.98 7.17 23.15
N VAL A 86 4.48 5.97 22.92
CA VAL A 86 3.09 5.60 23.15
C VAL A 86 2.75 5.69 24.64
N ARG A 87 3.60 5.15 25.52
CA ARG A 87 3.43 5.27 26.97
C ARG A 87 3.49 6.72 27.47
N ALA A 88 4.32 7.56 26.86
CA ALA A 88 4.37 8.99 27.19
C ALA A 88 3.03 9.67 26.84
N TRP A 89 2.44 9.32 25.70
CA TRP A 89 1.13 9.79 25.30
C TRP A 89 0.02 9.29 26.24
N GLU A 90 -0.03 7.99 26.56
CA GLU A 90 -0.99 7.40 27.49
C GLU A 90 -0.96 8.05 28.88
N ARG A 91 0.25 8.34 29.42
CA ARG A 91 0.38 9.04 30.71
C ARG A 91 -0.13 10.49 30.65
N ALA A 92 0.09 11.17 29.52
CA ALA A 92 -0.32 12.55 29.34
C ALA A 92 -1.84 12.68 29.10
N ARG A 93 -2.46 11.65 28.51
CA ARG A 93 -3.90 11.61 28.18
C ARG A 93 -4.48 10.23 28.51
N PRO A 94 -4.74 9.94 29.77
CA PRO A 94 -5.37 8.67 30.18
C PRO A 94 -6.77 8.54 29.56
N GLY A 95 -7.06 7.36 28.98
CA GLY A 95 -8.37 7.09 28.35
C GLY A 95 -8.58 7.69 26.97
N ASP A 96 -7.56 8.31 26.37
CA ASP A 96 -7.61 8.82 24.99
C ASP A 96 -7.79 7.66 24.00
N PRO A 97 -8.88 7.63 23.18
CA PRO A 97 -9.13 6.57 22.21
C PRO A 97 -8.06 6.50 21.12
N ASP A 98 -7.43 7.62 20.78
CA ASP A 98 -6.44 7.69 19.70
C ASP A 98 -5.15 6.97 20.08
N VAL A 99 -4.66 7.17 21.30
CA VAL A 99 -3.48 6.43 21.76
C VAL A 99 -3.77 4.94 21.94
N ALA A 100 -4.99 4.59 22.39
CA ALA A 100 -5.39 3.18 22.49
C ALA A 100 -5.38 2.51 21.12
N LEU A 101 -5.91 3.17 20.08
CA LEU A 101 -5.88 2.69 18.71
C LEU A 101 -4.45 2.55 18.16
N VAL A 102 -3.60 3.56 18.34
CA VAL A 102 -2.20 3.53 17.90
C VAL A 102 -1.42 2.42 18.60
N ARG A 103 -1.67 2.20 19.89
CA ARG A 103 -1.10 1.10 20.66
C ARG A 103 -1.54 -0.26 20.12
N ALA A 104 -2.84 -0.44 19.88
CA ALA A 104 -3.39 -1.68 19.28
C ALA A 104 -2.74 -1.96 17.91
N ALA A 105 -2.65 -0.94 17.04
CA ALA A 105 -1.99 -1.04 15.74
C ALA A 105 -0.50 -1.42 15.88
N ALA A 106 0.20 -0.88 16.89
CA ALA A 106 1.60 -1.19 17.15
C ALA A 106 1.81 -2.63 17.64
N GLN A 107 0.92 -3.15 18.50
CA GLN A 107 0.96 -4.54 18.97
C GLN A 107 0.71 -5.51 17.82
N VAL A 108 -0.33 -5.28 17.01
CA VAL A 108 -0.59 -6.08 15.81
C VAL A 108 0.61 -6.04 14.86
N GLY A 109 1.14 -4.84 14.59
CA GLY A 109 2.33 -4.67 13.76
C GLY A 109 3.57 -5.35 14.32
N HIS A 110 3.74 -5.36 15.66
CA HIS A 110 4.82 -6.07 16.34
C HIS A 110 4.70 -7.60 16.14
N ALA A 111 3.51 -8.16 16.35
CA ALA A 111 3.27 -9.58 16.11
C ALA A 111 3.66 -9.99 14.68
N TRP A 112 3.23 -9.23 13.67
CA TRP A 112 3.58 -9.50 12.27
C TRP A 112 5.09 -9.38 11.97
N ARG A 113 5.83 -8.52 12.68
CA ARG A 113 7.29 -8.46 12.58
C ARG A 113 7.96 -9.72 13.17
N LEU A 114 7.44 -10.27 14.28
CA LEU A 114 7.94 -11.53 14.86
C LEU A 114 7.81 -12.69 13.88
N ARG A 115 6.69 -12.78 13.15
CA ARG A 115 6.49 -13.78 12.09
C ARG A 115 7.50 -13.60 10.95
N GLY A 116 7.73 -12.35 10.53
CA GLY A 116 8.54 -12.02 9.36
C GLY A 116 7.78 -12.16 8.04
N ALA A 117 8.50 -11.99 6.92
CA ALA A 117 7.96 -11.95 5.55
C ALA A 117 8.05 -13.29 4.80
N TYR A 118 8.61 -14.32 5.40
CA TYR A 118 8.79 -15.62 4.75
C TYR A 118 7.48 -16.36 4.56
N ALA A 119 7.44 -17.29 3.59
CA ALA A 119 6.34 -18.22 3.45
C ALA A 119 6.16 -19.05 4.74
N ALA A 120 4.94 -19.56 4.98
CA ALA A 120 4.67 -20.33 6.19
C ALA A 120 5.59 -21.55 6.33
N SER A 121 5.83 -22.25 5.21
CA SER A 121 6.74 -23.41 5.17
C SER A 121 8.22 -23.11 5.50
N MET A 122 8.61 -21.85 5.41
CA MET A 122 9.99 -21.38 5.69
C MET A 122 10.10 -20.64 7.03
N THR A 123 8.99 -20.52 7.76
CA THR A 123 8.97 -19.80 9.06
C THR A 123 9.14 -20.80 10.19
N PRO A 124 10.19 -20.67 11.05
CA PRO A 124 10.41 -21.58 12.17
C PRO A 124 9.22 -21.58 13.17
N ASP A 125 8.90 -22.75 13.75
CA ASP A 125 7.79 -22.93 14.68
C ASP A 125 7.87 -22.00 15.91
N VAL A 126 9.07 -21.71 16.38
CA VAL A 126 9.28 -20.78 17.49
C VAL A 126 8.78 -19.37 17.16
N ARG A 127 8.93 -18.93 15.91
CA ARG A 127 8.39 -17.65 15.45
C ARG A 127 6.88 -17.66 15.38
N PHE A 128 6.25 -18.78 14.98
CA PHE A 128 4.81 -18.94 15.03
C PHE A 128 4.28 -18.87 16.45
N ARG A 129 4.92 -19.54 17.42
CA ARG A 129 4.52 -19.45 18.84
C ARG A 129 4.56 -18.02 19.36
N TRP A 130 5.65 -17.28 19.10
CA TRP A 130 5.76 -15.86 19.49
C TRP A 130 4.74 -14.97 18.79
N PHE A 131 4.52 -15.22 17.50
CA PHE A 131 3.54 -14.50 16.69
C PHE A 131 2.12 -14.69 17.25
N HIS A 132 1.70 -15.92 17.48
CA HIS A 132 0.37 -16.21 18.01
C HIS A 132 0.18 -15.63 19.42
N ALA A 133 1.15 -15.82 20.31
CA ALA A 133 1.10 -15.22 21.64
C ALA A 133 1.03 -13.68 21.61
N ALA A 134 1.74 -13.05 20.69
CA ALA A 134 1.68 -11.60 20.50
C ALA A 134 0.33 -11.14 19.94
N LEU A 135 -0.28 -11.89 19.01
CA LEU A 135 -1.60 -11.58 18.48
C LEU A 135 -2.69 -11.76 19.54
N CYS A 136 -2.62 -12.80 20.37
CA CYS A 136 -3.57 -12.98 21.49
C CYS A 136 -3.54 -11.77 22.44
N ARG A 137 -2.36 -11.27 22.78
CA ARG A 137 -2.23 -10.05 23.59
C ARG A 137 -2.74 -8.80 22.86
N ALA A 138 -2.48 -8.70 21.55
CA ALA A 138 -2.94 -7.56 20.75
C ALA A 138 -4.48 -7.45 20.69
N ARG A 139 -5.22 -8.57 20.82
CA ARG A 139 -6.69 -8.56 20.89
C ARG A 139 -7.23 -7.73 22.05
N GLU A 140 -6.56 -7.79 23.20
CA GLU A 140 -6.96 -7.00 24.37
C GLU A 140 -6.85 -5.49 24.10
N ASP A 141 -5.75 -5.07 23.45
CA ASP A 141 -5.56 -3.67 23.06
C ASP A 141 -6.58 -3.23 21.98
N VAL A 142 -6.90 -4.12 21.02
CA VAL A 142 -7.91 -3.86 19.97
C VAL A 142 -9.30 -3.75 20.59
N ALA A 143 -9.68 -4.66 21.48
CA ALA A 143 -10.96 -4.60 22.19
C ALA A 143 -11.08 -3.33 23.03
N LYS A 144 -10.01 -2.92 23.75
CA LYS A 144 -9.98 -1.66 24.49
C LYS A 144 -10.17 -0.45 23.58
N ALA A 145 -9.52 -0.41 22.41
CA ALA A 145 -9.68 0.68 21.45
C ALA A 145 -11.11 0.77 20.92
N ALA A 146 -11.75 -0.37 20.62
CA ALA A 146 -13.14 -0.45 20.19
C ALA A 146 -14.13 0.05 21.27
N LEU A 147 -13.88 -0.27 22.53
CA LEU A 147 -14.71 0.20 23.66
C LEU A 147 -14.59 1.72 23.88
N LEU A 148 -13.40 2.29 23.70
CA LEU A 148 -13.18 3.73 23.90
C LEU A 148 -13.78 4.60 22.80
N ASN A 149 -13.91 4.07 21.58
CA ASN A 149 -14.59 4.72 20.46
C ASN A 149 -15.40 3.70 19.65
N PRO A 150 -16.64 3.37 20.04
CA PRO A 150 -17.46 2.35 19.38
C PRO A 150 -17.84 2.68 17.92
N ALA A 151 -17.78 3.95 17.52
CA ALA A 151 -18.06 4.38 16.15
C ALA A 151 -16.89 4.14 15.20
N ASP A 152 -15.67 4.00 15.72
CA ASP A 152 -14.46 3.82 14.91
C ASP A 152 -14.37 2.39 14.34
N PRO A 153 -14.38 2.20 13.01
CA PRO A 153 -14.21 0.88 12.38
C PRO A 153 -12.76 0.38 12.45
N THR A 154 -11.78 1.24 12.73
CA THR A 154 -10.36 0.89 12.63
C THR A 154 -9.92 -0.25 13.55
N PRO A 155 -10.42 -0.38 14.80
CA PRO A 155 -10.13 -1.57 15.62
C PRO A 155 -10.58 -2.87 14.94
N HIS A 156 -11.73 -2.88 14.26
CA HIS A 156 -12.23 -4.07 13.53
C HIS A 156 -11.35 -4.38 12.31
N VAL A 157 -10.78 -3.36 11.63
CA VAL A 157 -9.75 -3.58 10.58
C VAL A 157 -8.51 -4.24 11.15
N LEU A 158 -8.07 -3.86 12.34
CA LEU A 158 -6.94 -4.50 13.03
C LEU A 158 -7.29 -5.95 13.43
N GLU A 159 -8.53 -6.20 13.86
CA GLU A 159 -9.00 -7.56 14.22
C GLU A 159 -9.00 -8.50 12.99
N ILE A 160 -9.33 -8.01 11.78
CA ILE A 160 -9.15 -8.81 10.54
C ILE A 160 -7.68 -9.25 10.38
N ARG A 161 -6.72 -8.40 10.71
CA ARG A 161 -5.30 -8.78 10.64
C ARG A 161 -4.90 -9.79 11.71
N ILE A 162 -5.57 -9.76 12.86
CA ILE A 162 -5.44 -10.81 13.90
C ILE A 162 -6.08 -12.10 13.40
N ALA A 163 -7.27 -12.03 12.81
CA ALA A 163 -7.99 -13.16 12.22
C ALA A 163 -7.16 -13.90 11.16
N LEU A 164 -6.42 -13.15 10.33
CA LEU A 164 -5.45 -13.72 9.40
C LEU A 164 -4.38 -14.53 10.10
N GLY A 165 -3.80 -14.00 11.17
CA GLY A 165 -2.68 -14.64 11.87
C GLY A 165 -3.08 -15.77 12.78
N LEU A 166 -4.20 -15.68 13.49
CA LEU A 166 -4.75 -16.71 14.38
C LEU A 166 -5.62 -17.72 13.63
N GLY A 167 -5.96 -17.44 12.38
CA GLY A 167 -6.72 -18.34 11.54
C GLY A 167 -8.17 -18.49 11.97
N TYR A 168 -8.88 -17.39 12.22
CA TYR A 168 -10.30 -17.41 12.59
C TYR A 168 -11.13 -18.25 11.62
N PRO A 169 -12.14 -18.98 12.14
CA PRO A 169 -13.15 -19.63 11.31
C PRO A 169 -13.90 -18.62 10.43
N ARG A 170 -14.50 -19.11 9.35
CA ARG A 170 -15.17 -18.23 8.37
C ARG A 170 -16.45 -17.57 8.90
N ASP A 171 -17.14 -18.21 9.81
CA ASP A 171 -18.32 -17.68 10.52
C ASP A 171 -17.94 -16.50 11.39
N VAL A 172 -16.92 -16.65 12.23
CA VAL A 172 -16.37 -15.55 13.06
C VAL A 172 -15.89 -14.38 12.20
N MET A 173 -15.25 -14.67 11.06
CA MET A 173 -14.84 -13.61 10.13
C MET A 173 -16.04 -12.89 9.49
N ARG A 174 -17.15 -13.59 9.21
CA ARG A 174 -18.36 -12.96 8.70
C ARG A 174 -19.03 -12.04 9.72
N GLU A 175 -19.07 -12.46 10.98
CA GLU A 175 -19.57 -11.63 12.09
C GLU A 175 -18.73 -10.35 12.22
N LEU A 176 -17.41 -10.48 12.29
CA LEU A 176 -16.49 -9.36 12.32
C LEU A 176 -16.66 -8.42 11.11
N TRP A 177 -16.88 -9.00 9.93
CA TRP A 177 -17.14 -8.24 8.70
C TRP A 177 -18.46 -7.47 8.78
N GLY A 178 -19.51 -8.07 9.30
CA GLY A 178 -20.82 -7.43 9.54
C GLY A 178 -20.68 -6.19 10.45
N GLU A 179 -19.95 -6.33 11.56
CA GLU A 179 -19.69 -5.23 12.49
C GLU A 179 -18.92 -4.06 11.83
N LEU A 180 -17.98 -4.39 10.96
CA LEU A 180 -17.19 -3.39 10.25
C LEU A 180 -18.02 -2.66 9.19
N VAL A 181 -18.77 -3.40 8.36
CA VAL A 181 -19.59 -2.83 7.27
C VAL A 181 -20.72 -1.96 7.83
N ALA A 182 -21.28 -2.31 9.00
CA ALA A 182 -22.27 -1.48 9.68
C ALA A 182 -21.74 -0.07 10.06
N ARG A 183 -20.42 0.07 10.31
CA ARG A 183 -19.77 1.34 10.65
C ARG A 183 -19.22 2.08 9.44
N ALA A 184 -18.62 1.34 8.49
CA ALA A 184 -17.95 1.91 7.33
C ALA A 184 -18.04 0.98 6.12
N PRO A 185 -19.17 0.98 5.38
CA PRO A 185 -19.46 0.01 4.32
C PRO A 185 -18.45 0.07 3.16
N HIS A 186 -17.82 1.20 2.93
CA HIS A 186 -16.94 1.41 1.78
C HIS A 186 -15.48 1.69 2.17
N HIS A 187 -15.08 1.30 3.39
CA HIS A 187 -13.73 1.53 3.88
C HIS A 187 -12.69 0.69 3.09
N PHE A 188 -11.82 1.35 2.33
CA PHE A 188 -10.87 0.68 1.43
C PHE A 188 -9.92 -0.28 2.15
N ASP A 189 -9.28 0.16 3.26
CA ASP A 189 -8.30 -0.68 3.97
C ASP A 189 -8.95 -1.91 4.62
N ALA A 190 -10.23 -1.80 5.02
CA ALA A 190 -11.02 -2.92 5.51
C ALA A 190 -11.26 -3.95 4.40
N HIS A 191 -11.74 -3.52 3.24
CA HIS A 191 -11.98 -4.39 2.08
C HIS A 191 -10.68 -5.05 1.61
N TYR A 192 -9.58 -4.29 1.54
CA TYR A 192 -8.29 -4.85 1.16
C TYR A 192 -7.79 -5.90 2.19
N SER A 193 -8.02 -5.67 3.48
CA SER A 193 -7.65 -6.62 4.54
C SER A 193 -8.52 -7.88 4.50
N ALA A 194 -9.83 -7.74 4.28
CA ALA A 194 -10.76 -8.85 4.11
C ALA A 194 -10.47 -9.65 2.83
N LEU A 195 -10.11 -8.99 1.72
CA LEU A 195 -9.65 -9.64 0.50
C LEU A 195 -8.47 -10.59 0.76
N GLN A 196 -7.52 -10.16 1.61
CA GLN A 196 -6.42 -11.04 2.00
C GLN A 196 -6.93 -12.30 2.72
N TYR A 197 -7.87 -12.16 3.65
CA TYR A 197 -8.45 -13.29 4.37
C TYR A 197 -9.12 -14.29 3.42
N TRP A 198 -9.90 -13.80 2.46
CA TRP A 198 -10.60 -14.61 1.47
C TRP A 198 -9.71 -15.20 0.38
N SER A 199 -8.40 -14.87 0.33
CA SER A 199 -7.46 -15.42 -0.64
C SER A 199 -6.96 -16.81 -0.25
N ARG A 200 -6.54 -17.60 -1.26
CA ARG A 200 -6.02 -18.98 -1.11
C ARG A 200 -4.83 -19.07 -0.15
N LYS A 201 -4.01 -18.03 -0.07
CA LYS A 201 -2.83 -17.99 0.83
C LYS A 201 -3.21 -17.94 2.32
N TRP A 202 -4.50 -17.70 2.65
CA TRP A 202 -5.01 -17.66 4.01
C TRP A 202 -6.17 -18.65 4.22
N ARG A 203 -7.42 -18.20 4.36
CA ARG A 203 -8.58 -19.03 4.72
C ARG A 203 -9.60 -19.20 3.59
N GLY A 204 -9.32 -18.59 2.43
CA GLY A 204 -10.24 -18.58 1.29
C GLY A 204 -9.77 -19.41 0.11
N THR A 205 -10.24 -19.00 -1.04
CA THR A 205 -9.87 -19.53 -2.36
C THR A 205 -9.78 -18.39 -3.36
N ASP A 206 -9.17 -18.63 -4.52
CA ASP A 206 -9.12 -17.62 -5.58
C ASP A 206 -10.51 -17.21 -6.07
N LYS A 207 -11.48 -18.14 -6.05
CA LYS A 207 -12.88 -17.86 -6.37
C LYS A 207 -13.49 -16.91 -5.35
N LEU A 208 -13.37 -17.21 -4.06
CA LEU A 208 -13.91 -16.36 -2.99
C LEU A 208 -13.29 -14.97 -3.00
N ALA A 209 -11.99 -14.86 -3.19
CA ALA A 209 -11.30 -13.56 -3.27
C ALA A 209 -11.82 -12.71 -4.44
N ARG A 210 -11.96 -13.30 -5.63
CA ARG A 210 -12.50 -12.60 -6.81
C ARG A 210 -13.96 -12.22 -6.66
N GLU A 211 -14.78 -13.10 -6.08
CA GLU A 211 -16.19 -12.84 -5.82
C GLU A 211 -16.37 -11.69 -4.81
N PHE A 212 -15.67 -11.75 -3.68
CA PHE A 212 -15.65 -10.67 -2.69
C PHE A 212 -15.26 -9.32 -3.31
N ALA A 213 -14.17 -9.29 -4.08
CA ALA A 213 -13.70 -8.06 -4.72
C ALA A 213 -14.70 -7.50 -5.73
N ARG A 214 -15.35 -8.37 -6.52
CA ARG A 214 -16.35 -7.97 -7.51
C ARG A 214 -17.59 -7.39 -6.84
N THR A 215 -18.10 -8.05 -5.79
CA THR A 215 -19.25 -7.55 -5.03
C THR A 215 -18.94 -6.19 -4.40
N ALA A 216 -17.80 -6.06 -3.75
CA ALA A 216 -17.39 -4.77 -3.16
C ALA A 216 -17.28 -3.64 -4.19
N ALA A 217 -16.81 -3.94 -5.41
CA ALA A 217 -16.70 -2.93 -6.48
C ALA A 217 -18.06 -2.56 -7.11
N ALA A 218 -19.02 -3.49 -7.14
CA ALA A 218 -20.31 -3.26 -7.77
C ALA A 218 -21.18 -2.25 -6.99
N ASP A 219 -21.09 -2.26 -5.67
CA ASP A 219 -21.90 -1.41 -4.77
C ASP A 219 -21.13 -0.16 -4.29
N ALA A 220 -19.93 0.08 -4.82
CA ALA A 220 -19.03 1.11 -4.35
C ALA A 220 -19.41 2.50 -4.89
N PRO A 221 -19.45 3.53 -4.03
CA PRO A 221 -19.55 4.90 -4.51
C PRO A 221 -18.27 5.33 -5.23
N ALA A 222 -18.42 6.21 -6.19
CA ALA A 222 -17.31 6.77 -6.95
C ALA A 222 -16.31 7.47 -6.02
N GLY A 223 -15.01 7.26 -6.28
CA GLY A 223 -13.93 7.80 -5.45
C GLY A 223 -13.60 7.01 -4.19
N SER A 224 -14.32 5.92 -3.89
CA SER A 224 -14.01 5.03 -2.76
C SER A 224 -12.78 4.16 -2.97
N LEU A 225 -12.27 4.09 -4.18
CA LEU A 225 -11.19 3.22 -4.66
C LEU A 225 -11.53 1.71 -4.64
N LEU A 226 -12.77 1.34 -4.31
CA LEU A 226 -13.17 -0.08 -4.29
C LEU A 226 -13.29 -0.67 -5.69
N ALA A 227 -13.51 0.14 -6.73
CA ALA A 227 -13.44 -0.31 -8.12
C ALA A 227 -12.07 -0.89 -8.51
N ALA A 228 -11.02 -0.56 -7.75
CA ALA A 228 -9.69 -1.17 -7.92
C ALA A 228 -9.54 -2.54 -7.24
N LEU A 229 -10.48 -2.94 -6.38
CA LEU A 229 -10.35 -4.17 -5.59
C LEU A 229 -10.27 -5.44 -6.46
N PRO A 230 -11.03 -5.58 -7.58
CA PRO A 230 -10.87 -6.69 -8.52
C PRO A 230 -9.46 -6.79 -9.12
N LEU A 231 -8.80 -5.65 -9.37
CA LEU A 231 -7.41 -5.63 -9.86
C LEU A 231 -6.44 -6.12 -8.77
N PHE A 232 -6.66 -5.77 -7.49
CA PHE A 232 -5.89 -6.33 -6.38
C PHE A 232 -6.14 -7.84 -6.22
N ALA A 233 -7.39 -8.29 -6.33
CA ALA A 233 -7.72 -9.72 -6.27
C ALA A 233 -7.04 -10.50 -7.40
N TRP A 234 -7.08 -9.99 -8.62
CA TRP A 234 -6.36 -10.56 -9.75
C TRP A 234 -4.85 -10.65 -9.45
N TYR A 235 -4.22 -9.56 -9.02
CA TYR A 235 -2.80 -9.54 -8.71
C TYR A 235 -2.44 -10.57 -7.62
N GLU A 236 -3.18 -10.63 -6.54
CA GLU A 236 -2.94 -11.54 -5.42
C GLU A 236 -3.12 -13.03 -5.79
N THR A 237 -3.96 -13.34 -6.77
CA THR A 237 -4.19 -14.71 -7.25
C THR A 237 -3.19 -15.14 -8.32
N THR A 238 -2.59 -14.20 -9.06
CA THR A 238 -1.67 -14.50 -10.17
C THR A 238 -0.20 -14.24 -9.83
N MET A 239 0.12 -13.58 -8.71
CA MET A 239 1.49 -13.21 -8.36
C MET A 239 2.48 -14.38 -8.19
N HIS A 240 1.98 -15.60 -8.09
CA HIS A 240 2.79 -16.83 -8.00
C HIS A 240 2.93 -17.55 -9.36
N ASP A 241 2.33 -16.99 -10.40
CA ASP A 241 2.48 -17.49 -11.77
C ASP A 241 3.67 -16.77 -12.42
N ASP A 242 4.64 -17.52 -12.88
CA ASP A 242 5.84 -17.00 -13.56
C ASP A 242 5.49 -16.22 -14.84
N TYR A 243 4.32 -16.49 -15.41
CA TYR A 243 3.78 -15.83 -16.61
C TYR A 243 2.71 -14.77 -16.30
N ALA A 244 2.55 -14.36 -15.03
CA ALA A 244 1.53 -13.38 -14.62
C ALA A 244 1.57 -12.08 -15.44
N TYR A 245 2.76 -11.65 -15.90
CA TYR A 245 2.93 -10.47 -16.75
C TYR A 245 2.19 -10.59 -18.09
N LEU A 246 2.07 -11.80 -18.67
CA LEU A 246 1.32 -12.02 -19.91
C LEU A 246 -0.17 -11.77 -19.73
N HIS A 247 -0.70 -11.99 -18.52
CA HIS A 247 -2.12 -11.77 -18.22
C HIS A 247 -2.46 -10.28 -18.03
N CYS A 248 -1.47 -9.42 -17.81
CA CYS A 248 -1.69 -7.97 -17.70
C CYS A 248 -2.32 -7.37 -18.96
N THR A 249 -2.08 -7.96 -20.12
CA THR A 249 -2.61 -7.48 -21.42
C THR A 249 -3.98 -8.04 -21.76
N SER A 250 -4.55 -8.93 -20.96
CA SER A 250 -5.86 -9.52 -21.20
C SER A 250 -6.97 -8.45 -21.21
N PRO A 251 -8.04 -8.60 -22.00
CA PRO A 251 -9.17 -7.66 -22.01
C PRO A 251 -9.76 -7.45 -20.62
N GLN A 252 -9.85 -8.50 -19.81
CA GLN A 252 -10.36 -8.45 -18.45
C GLN A 252 -9.52 -7.54 -17.56
N VAL A 253 -8.18 -7.69 -17.58
CA VAL A 253 -7.30 -6.85 -16.76
C VAL A 253 -7.29 -5.40 -17.25
N ARG A 254 -7.36 -5.18 -18.57
CA ARG A 254 -7.51 -3.84 -19.14
C ARG A 254 -8.79 -3.13 -18.64
N SER A 255 -9.89 -3.85 -18.57
CA SER A 255 -11.16 -3.33 -18.01
C SER A 255 -11.04 -3.00 -16.52
N MET A 256 -10.41 -3.87 -15.71
CA MET A 256 -10.16 -3.60 -14.29
C MET A 256 -9.27 -2.37 -14.09
N VAL A 257 -8.23 -2.20 -14.93
CA VAL A 257 -7.37 -1.02 -14.89
C VAL A 257 -8.16 0.24 -15.28
N ALA A 258 -9.03 0.17 -16.29
CA ALA A 258 -9.84 1.32 -16.69
C ALA A 258 -10.79 1.74 -15.56
N ALA A 259 -11.51 0.79 -14.94
CA ALA A 259 -12.40 1.07 -13.80
C ALA A 259 -11.64 1.67 -12.61
N ALA A 260 -10.44 1.15 -12.29
CA ALA A 260 -9.61 1.71 -11.23
C ALA A 260 -9.13 3.14 -11.56
N VAL A 261 -8.81 3.44 -12.82
CA VAL A 261 -8.40 4.79 -13.26
C VAL A 261 -9.56 5.76 -13.13
N GLU A 262 -10.76 5.40 -13.58
CA GLU A 262 -11.96 6.22 -13.49
C GLU A 262 -12.29 6.56 -12.03
N ASP A 263 -12.27 5.57 -11.14
CA ASP A 263 -12.54 5.76 -9.72
C ASP A 263 -11.47 6.63 -9.03
N MET A 264 -10.18 6.46 -9.38
CA MET A 264 -9.09 7.31 -8.89
C MET A 264 -9.25 8.80 -9.26
N GLU A 265 -9.87 9.11 -10.38
CA GLU A 265 -10.09 10.51 -10.81
C GLU A 265 -11.10 11.22 -9.91
N GLN A 266 -11.98 10.47 -9.25
CA GLN A 266 -13.00 10.98 -8.34
C GLN A 266 -12.56 10.86 -6.86
N ALA A 267 -11.45 10.19 -6.58
CA ALA A 267 -11.01 9.87 -5.22
C ALA A 267 -10.42 11.04 -4.39
N GLY A 268 -10.26 12.22 -4.98
CA GLY A 268 -9.96 13.51 -4.37
C GLY A 268 -9.20 13.51 -3.03
N GLY A 269 -7.93 13.09 -2.99
CA GLY A 269 -7.13 13.10 -1.74
C GLY A 269 -7.38 11.91 -0.81
N HIS A 270 -8.04 10.87 -1.29
CA HIS A 270 -8.24 9.62 -0.54
C HIS A 270 -6.91 9.02 -0.09
N PRO A 271 -6.74 8.66 1.21
CA PRO A 271 -5.44 8.25 1.74
C PRO A 271 -4.89 6.95 1.14
N ALA A 272 -5.75 6.09 0.61
CA ALA A 272 -5.34 4.87 -0.09
C ALA A 272 -4.99 5.07 -1.58
N LEU A 273 -5.26 6.25 -2.16
CA LEU A 273 -4.99 6.56 -3.57
C LEU A 273 -3.58 6.18 -4.04
N PRO A 274 -2.50 6.49 -3.31
CA PRO A 274 -1.16 6.09 -3.72
C PRO A 274 -0.97 4.57 -3.80
N ARG A 275 -1.70 3.79 -3.00
CA ARG A 275 -1.64 2.32 -3.04
C ARG A 275 -2.21 1.77 -4.35
N VAL A 276 -3.31 2.35 -4.81
CA VAL A 276 -3.93 2.00 -6.10
C VAL A 276 -3.03 2.43 -7.26
N GLN A 277 -2.48 3.65 -7.19
CA GLN A 277 -1.57 4.19 -8.20
C GLN A 277 -0.34 3.30 -8.46
N HIS A 278 0.21 2.65 -7.43
CA HIS A 278 1.31 1.71 -7.61
C HIS A 278 0.95 0.51 -8.50
N LEU A 279 -0.20 -0.11 -8.25
CA LEU A 279 -0.65 -1.27 -9.00
C LEU A 279 -1.06 -0.88 -10.43
N VAL A 280 -1.80 0.22 -10.57
CA VAL A 280 -2.20 0.75 -11.89
C VAL A 280 -0.97 1.14 -12.72
N ALA A 281 0.04 1.81 -12.13
CA ALA A 281 1.28 2.15 -12.83
C ALA A 281 2.00 0.92 -13.36
N HIS A 282 2.06 -0.15 -12.55
CA HIS A 282 2.63 -1.43 -12.97
C HIS A 282 1.84 -2.05 -14.13
N CYS A 283 0.52 -2.21 -13.99
CA CYS A 283 -0.30 -2.82 -15.02
C CYS A 283 -0.26 -2.04 -16.34
N LEU A 284 -0.32 -0.72 -16.29
CA LEU A 284 -0.20 0.14 -17.48
C LEU A 284 1.18 0.00 -18.14
N HIS A 285 2.24 -0.13 -17.37
CA HIS A 285 3.58 -0.38 -17.89
C HIS A 285 3.66 -1.72 -18.63
N GLU A 286 3.16 -2.80 -18.03
CA GLU A 286 3.11 -4.14 -18.65
C GLU A 286 2.20 -4.17 -19.90
N GLN A 287 1.18 -3.31 -19.95
CA GLN A 287 0.31 -3.13 -21.13
C GLN A 287 0.96 -2.29 -22.26
N GLY A 288 2.18 -1.79 -22.08
CA GLY A 288 2.83 -0.89 -23.04
C GLY A 288 2.29 0.55 -23.03
N ARG A 289 1.38 0.90 -22.12
CA ARG A 289 0.79 2.24 -21.96
C ARG A 289 1.73 3.14 -21.14
N HIS A 290 2.97 3.26 -21.57
CA HIS A 290 4.05 3.86 -20.78
C HIS A 290 3.83 5.33 -20.43
N ARG A 291 3.18 6.14 -21.31
CA ARG A 291 2.88 7.54 -21.00
C ARG A 291 1.93 7.67 -19.82
N GLU A 292 0.90 6.87 -19.78
CA GLU A 292 -0.07 6.83 -18.69
C GLU A 292 0.55 6.27 -17.40
N ALA A 293 1.32 5.20 -17.51
CA ALA A 293 2.06 4.63 -16.39
C ALA A 293 2.95 5.67 -15.70
N LEU A 294 3.65 6.53 -16.48
CA LEU A 294 4.52 7.58 -15.96
C LEU A 294 3.79 8.65 -15.15
N ARG A 295 2.51 8.93 -15.44
CA ARG A 295 1.69 9.84 -14.61
C ARG A 295 1.64 9.32 -13.18
N TYR A 296 1.33 8.02 -13.00
CA TYR A 296 1.19 7.40 -11.70
C TYR A 296 2.54 7.10 -11.03
N PHE A 297 3.56 6.68 -11.77
CA PHE A 297 4.92 6.56 -11.24
C PHE A 297 5.43 7.87 -10.64
N ARG A 298 5.11 9.02 -11.26
CA ARG A 298 5.50 10.33 -10.74
C ARG A 298 4.73 10.71 -9.48
N ALA A 299 3.44 10.38 -9.42
CA ALA A 299 2.60 10.69 -8.27
C ALA A 299 3.08 10.01 -6.98
N VAL A 300 3.64 8.81 -7.09
CA VAL A 300 4.14 8.01 -5.94
C VAL A 300 5.67 8.01 -5.81
N ASP A 301 6.38 8.82 -6.62
CA ASP A 301 7.86 8.83 -6.61
C ASP A 301 8.41 9.25 -5.24
N GLY A 302 9.37 8.48 -4.74
CA GLY A 302 9.90 8.63 -3.38
C GLY A 302 9.33 7.60 -2.38
N TRP A 303 8.28 6.85 -2.74
CA TRP A 303 7.58 5.92 -1.87
C TRP A 303 7.33 4.59 -2.57
N VAL A 304 7.55 3.45 -1.90
CA VAL A 304 7.41 2.12 -2.52
C VAL A 304 6.68 1.10 -1.65
N ASP A 305 5.92 1.54 -0.64
CA ASP A 305 5.11 0.64 0.20
C ASP A 305 3.75 0.34 -0.46
N GLY A 306 3.77 -0.12 -1.69
CA GLY A 306 2.61 -0.54 -2.46
C GLY A 306 2.90 -1.82 -3.26
N VAL A 307 1.85 -2.60 -3.60
CA VAL A 307 2.00 -3.70 -4.56
C VAL A 307 2.18 -3.12 -5.97
N PRO A 308 3.02 -3.75 -6.82
CA PRO A 308 3.69 -5.03 -6.60
C PRO A 308 5.03 -4.94 -5.83
N TRP A 309 5.56 -3.75 -5.63
CA TRP A 309 6.94 -3.53 -5.17
C TRP A 309 7.20 -4.13 -3.79
N ARG A 310 6.23 -3.99 -2.86
CA ARG A 310 6.38 -4.50 -1.49
C ARG A 310 6.60 -6.02 -1.42
N TYR A 311 6.22 -6.76 -2.45
CA TYR A 311 6.44 -8.22 -2.54
C TYR A 311 7.77 -8.58 -3.21
N ARG A 312 8.48 -7.61 -3.77
CA ARG A 312 9.79 -7.84 -4.39
C ARG A 312 10.91 -7.72 -3.35
N PRO A 313 11.90 -8.64 -3.32
CA PRO A 313 13.04 -8.57 -2.39
C PRO A 313 13.75 -7.22 -2.45
N LEU A 314 13.93 -6.69 -3.65
CA LEU A 314 14.59 -5.41 -3.93
C LEU A 314 13.57 -4.36 -4.41
N ALA A 315 12.52 -4.10 -3.62
CA ALA A 315 11.39 -3.23 -3.96
C ALA A 315 11.80 -1.88 -4.61
N ARG A 316 12.84 -1.23 -4.05
CA ARG A 316 13.35 0.06 -4.56
C ARG A 316 13.92 -0.06 -5.97
N PHE A 317 14.67 -1.12 -6.24
CA PHE A 317 15.26 -1.38 -7.56
C PHE A 317 14.20 -1.82 -8.56
N ALA A 318 13.26 -2.68 -8.16
CA ALA A 318 12.15 -3.11 -9.01
C ALA A 318 11.30 -1.92 -9.46
N TYR A 319 10.92 -1.03 -8.55
CA TYR A 319 10.20 0.21 -8.86
C TYR A 319 10.99 1.11 -9.84
N ARG A 320 12.25 1.37 -9.52
CA ARG A 320 13.12 2.21 -10.38
C ARG A 320 13.29 1.60 -11.76
N GLY A 321 13.47 0.29 -11.86
CA GLY A 321 13.60 -0.43 -13.13
C GLY A 321 12.37 -0.25 -14.01
N ALA A 322 11.17 -0.50 -13.49
CA ALA A 322 9.92 -0.34 -14.21
C ALA A 322 9.68 1.12 -14.65
N ARG A 323 9.90 2.08 -13.74
CA ARG A 323 9.80 3.52 -14.06
C ARG A 323 10.78 3.93 -15.15
N THR A 324 12.03 3.49 -15.09
CA THR A 324 13.06 3.78 -16.08
C THR A 324 12.73 3.18 -17.44
N ALA A 325 12.25 1.93 -17.46
CA ALA A 325 11.82 1.29 -18.69
C ALA A 325 10.66 2.06 -19.35
N ALA A 326 9.70 2.54 -18.57
CA ALA A 326 8.61 3.38 -19.06
C ALA A 326 9.12 4.71 -19.63
N VAL A 327 10.09 5.38 -18.98
CA VAL A 327 10.73 6.62 -19.50
C VAL A 327 11.42 6.34 -20.83
N ARG A 328 12.22 5.29 -20.92
CA ARG A 328 12.93 4.92 -22.17
C ARG A 328 11.96 4.65 -23.33
N ALA A 329 10.88 3.92 -23.06
CA ALA A 329 9.87 3.63 -24.06
C ALA A 329 9.22 4.91 -24.59
N VAL A 330 8.88 5.86 -23.72
CA VAL A 330 8.28 7.15 -24.11
C VAL A 330 9.27 8.01 -24.90
N VAL A 331 10.55 8.02 -24.50
CA VAL A 331 11.60 8.75 -25.25
C VAL A 331 11.81 8.15 -26.64
N ALA A 332 11.94 6.81 -26.72
CA ALA A 332 12.09 6.11 -27.99
C ALA A 332 10.89 6.36 -28.93
N GLU A 333 9.67 6.38 -28.39
CA GLU A 333 8.47 6.73 -29.17
C GLU A 333 8.51 8.16 -29.72
N ARG A 334 8.95 9.13 -28.90
CA ARG A 334 9.10 10.53 -29.34
C ARG A 334 10.14 10.68 -30.44
N LEU A 335 11.28 9.99 -30.32
CA LEU A 335 12.33 10.03 -31.33
C LEU A 335 11.87 9.45 -32.67
N ARG A 336 11.10 8.35 -32.63
CA ARG A 336 10.51 7.75 -33.85
C ARG A 336 9.47 8.62 -34.53
N ARG A 337 8.76 9.48 -33.81
CA ARG A 337 7.74 10.40 -34.34
C ARG A 337 8.31 11.70 -34.87
N ARG A 338 9.62 12.02 -34.68
CA ARG A 338 10.25 13.20 -35.28
C ARG A 338 10.38 12.95 -36.81
N PRO A 339 9.83 13.83 -37.62
CA PRO A 339 10.06 13.76 -39.09
C PRO A 339 11.57 13.82 -39.34
N PRO A 340 12.08 13.14 -40.39
CA PRO A 340 13.47 13.31 -40.80
C PRO A 340 13.72 14.78 -41.04
N VAL A 341 14.80 15.28 -40.43
CA VAL A 341 15.26 16.67 -40.69
C VAL A 341 15.45 16.75 -42.20
N GLY A 342 14.63 17.61 -42.83
CA GLY A 342 14.57 17.72 -44.29
C GLY A 342 15.96 17.93 -44.87
N THR A 343 16.28 17.11 -45.87
CA THR A 343 17.35 17.38 -46.81
C THR A 343 17.07 18.78 -47.39
N PRO A 344 18.01 19.73 -47.37
CA PRO A 344 17.81 20.97 -48.04
C PRO A 344 17.51 20.69 -49.49
N ALA A 345 16.45 21.28 -50.05
CA ALA A 345 16.13 21.20 -51.44
C ALA A 345 17.29 21.79 -52.28
N PRO A 346 17.55 21.19 -53.45
CA PRO A 346 18.64 21.61 -54.30
C PRO A 346 18.55 23.05 -54.78
#